data_ca2f910ed982700b201bcde501e666c8
#
_entry.id   ca2f910ed982700b201bcde501e666c8
#
_cell.length_a   1.000
_cell.length_b   1.000
_cell.length_c   1.000
_cell.angle_alpha   90.00
_cell.angle_beta   90.00
_cell.angle_gamma   90.00
#
_symmetry.space_group_name_H-M   'P 1'
#
loop_
_entity.id
_entity.type
_entity.pdbx_description
1 polymer ?
#
loop_
_entity_poly.entity_id
_entity_poly.type
_entity_poly.pdbx_seq_one_letter_code
_entity_poly.pdbx_strand_id
1 'polypeptide(L)'
;MVFCNTKKMVDELATELSGRGYSAEGLHGDMKQSQRDRVMNNFRKGKTDILIATDVAARGIDVDDVEAVFNYDLPQDDEYYVHRIGRTGRAGRCGKAFSFVKGKEVYKLKDIQRYCKTKILAQPIPSTDDVAQIKAENIMEQIGTIIEEENLSDMIELIEKQVNEADYTAMDIAAAFLYQAMGAGESSSEKEEYDFANTGAEEGMVRLFINIGKKDKIKPGDILGAIAGESGMPGRLVGAIDMFDKYTFVEVPGEYGKEVLNAMKHAKIKGKAVNMEPANQK
;
A
#
# COMPACT_ATOMS: atom_id res chain seq x y z
N MET A 1 -9.92 -3.85 -11.60
CA MET A 1 -9.48 -2.89 -12.64
C MET A 1 -9.27 -1.53 -12.00
N VAL A 2 -8.17 -0.80 -12.34
CA VAL A 2 -7.83 0.52 -11.77
C VAL A 2 -7.82 1.57 -12.89
N PHE A 3 -8.45 2.70 -12.66
CA PHE A 3 -8.52 3.81 -13.61
C PHE A 3 -7.68 5.00 -13.15
N CYS A 4 -6.80 5.48 -14.04
CA CYS A 4 -5.99 6.69 -13.88
C CYS A 4 -6.29 7.69 -14.99
N ASN A 5 -6.16 8.99 -14.68
CA ASN A 5 -6.43 10.05 -15.67
C ASN A 5 -5.31 10.24 -16.69
N THR A 6 -4.07 9.82 -16.37
CA THR A 6 -2.89 10.03 -17.23
C THR A 6 -2.13 8.73 -17.49
N LYS A 7 -1.50 8.65 -18.69
CA LYS A 7 -0.63 7.55 -19.09
C LYS A 7 0.54 7.37 -18.13
N LYS A 8 1.15 8.48 -17.72
CA LYS A 8 2.27 8.50 -16.78
C LYS A 8 1.89 7.83 -15.46
N MET A 9 0.72 8.15 -14.92
CA MET A 9 0.22 7.53 -13.68
C MET A 9 -0.05 6.03 -13.85
N VAL A 10 -0.52 5.61 -15.03
CA VAL A 10 -0.69 4.18 -15.35
C VAL A 10 0.65 3.45 -15.26
N ASP A 11 1.70 3.98 -15.88
CA ASP A 11 3.03 3.36 -15.88
C ASP A 11 3.66 3.37 -14.48
N GLU A 12 3.57 4.49 -13.76
CA GLU A 12 4.10 4.63 -12.40
C GLU A 12 3.42 3.64 -11.44
N LEU A 13 2.09 3.57 -11.46
CA LEU A 13 1.33 2.69 -10.58
C LEU A 13 1.53 1.21 -10.93
N ALA A 14 1.62 0.86 -12.22
CA ALA A 14 1.91 -0.50 -12.65
C ALA A 14 3.30 -0.95 -12.18
N THR A 15 4.28 -0.07 -12.31
CA THR A 15 5.66 -0.34 -11.85
C THR A 15 5.71 -0.50 -10.33
N GLU A 16 5.06 0.40 -9.60
CA GLU A 16 5.04 0.36 -8.13
C GLU A 16 4.35 -0.90 -7.60
N LEU A 17 3.18 -1.26 -8.14
CA LEU A 17 2.46 -2.47 -7.71
C LEU A 17 3.23 -3.74 -8.08
N SER A 18 3.84 -3.80 -9.27
CA SER A 18 4.69 -4.93 -9.65
C SER A 18 5.93 -5.05 -8.76
N GLY A 19 6.55 -3.92 -8.40
CA GLY A 19 7.67 -3.89 -7.45
C GLY A 19 7.29 -4.37 -6.05
N ARG A 20 6.01 -4.27 -5.67
CA ARG A 20 5.45 -4.81 -4.42
C ARG A 20 4.95 -6.25 -4.53
N GLY A 21 5.22 -6.94 -5.65
CA GLY A 21 4.86 -8.34 -5.85
C GLY A 21 3.43 -8.58 -6.36
N TYR A 22 2.66 -7.53 -6.71
CA TYR A 22 1.34 -7.69 -7.30
C TYR A 22 1.45 -7.95 -8.81
N SER A 23 0.63 -8.86 -9.35
CA SER A 23 0.51 -9.08 -10.79
C SER A 23 -0.28 -7.94 -11.43
N ALA A 24 0.39 -6.85 -11.79
CA ALA A 24 -0.20 -5.62 -12.31
C ALA A 24 0.37 -5.26 -13.68
N GLU A 25 -0.49 -4.91 -14.65
CA GLU A 25 -0.09 -4.44 -15.99
C GLU A 25 -0.83 -3.15 -16.35
N GLY A 26 -0.11 -2.23 -17.01
CA GLY A 26 -0.65 -0.96 -17.49
C GLY A 26 -1.22 -1.06 -18.90
N LEU A 27 -2.27 -0.25 -19.22
CA LEU A 27 -2.88 -0.15 -20.54
C LEU A 27 -3.19 1.32 -20.88
N HIS A 28 -2.50 1.88 -21.87
CA HIS A 28 -2.72 3.26 -22.32
C HIS A 28 -2.49 3.45 -23.82
N GLY A 29 -2.87 4.62 -24.35
CA GLY A 29 -2.91 4.87 -25.79
C GLY A 29 -1.55 4.90 -26.51
N ASP A 30 -0.42 5.06 -25.81
CA ASP A 30 0.92 5.09 -26.43
C ASP A 30 1.49 3.69 -26.66
N MET A 31 0.85 2.65 -26.14
CA MET A 31 1.29 1.27 -26.35
C MET A 31 0.99 0.82 -27.77
N LYS A 32 1.90 0.03 -28.35
CA LYS A 32 1.69 -0.66 -29.63
C LYS A 32 0.54 -1.66 -29.50
N GLN A 33 -0.20 -1.88 -30.59
CA GLN A 33 -1.36 -2.78 -30.56
C GLN A 33 -0.98 -4.18 -30.04
N SER A 34 0.14 -4.73 -30.47
CA SER A 34 0.63 -6.04 -30.00
C SER A 34 0.86 -6.12 -28.48
N GLN A 35 1.31 -5.01 -27.87
CA GLN A 35 1.49 -4.94 -26.42
C GLN A 35 0.13 -4.88 -25.71
N ARG A 36 -0.82 -4.08 -26.24
CA ARG A 36 -2.19 -4.00 -25.72
C ARG A 36 -2.88 -5.36 -25.77
N ASP A 37 -2.77 -6.08 -26.90
CA ASP A 37 -3.36 -7.41 -27.07
C ASP A 37 -2.75 -8.42 -26.08
N ARG A 38 -1.44 -8.35 -25.83
CA ARG A 38 -0.76 -9.18 -24.84
C ARG A 38 -1.30 -8.92 -23.43
N VAL A 39 -1.34 -7.66 -23.00
CA VAL A 39 -1.85 -7.26 -21.67
C VAL A 39 -3.29 -7.74 -21.49
N MET A 40 -4.13 -7.49 -22.48
CA MET A 40 -5.53 -7.92 -22.47
C MET A 40 -5.70 -9.44 -22.40
N ASN A 41 -4.87 -10.19 -23.14
CA ASN A 41 -4.89 -11.65 -23.09
C ASN A 41 -4.41 -12.19 -21.73
N ASN A 42 -3.40 -11.56 -21.12
CA ASN A 42 -2.94 -11.93 -19.80
C ASN A 42 -4.03 -11.70 -18.75
N PHE A 43 -4.69 -10.56 -18.78
CA PHE A 43 -5.77 -10.22 -17.87
C PHE A 43 -6.96 -11.17 -18.01
N ARG A 44 -7.43 -11.45 -19.24
CA ARG A 44 -8.54 -12.40 -19.50
C ARG A 44 -8.22 -13.82 -19.04
N LYS A 45 -6.95 -14.22 -19.08
CA LYS A 45 -6.49 -15.55 -18.63
C LYS A 45 -6.19 -15.64 -17.15
N GLY A 46 -6.43 -14.56 -16.39
CA GLY A 46 -6.12 -14.52 -14.96
C GLY A 46 -4.62 -14.56 -14.65
N LYS A 47 -3.75 -14.21 -15.62
CA LYS A 47 -2.31 -14.08 -15.38
C LYS A 47 -1.93 -12.73 -14.79
N THR A 48 -2.78 -11.72 -15.00
CA THR A 48 -2.66 -10.38 -14.46
C THR A 48 -3.89 -10.13 -13.60
N ASP A 49 -3.67 -9.86 -12.32
CA ASP A 49 -4.75 -9.63 -11.35
C ASP A 49 -5.25 -8.19 -11.40
N ILE A 50 -4.35 -7.24 -11.67
CA ILE A 50 -4.63 -5.80 -11.63
C ILE A 50 -4.36 -5.17 -12.99
N LEU A 51 -5.43 -4.81 -13.72
CA LEU A 51 -5.32 -4.03 -14.95
C LEU A 51 -5.48 -2.55 -14.63
N ILE A 52 -4.46 -1.74 -14.95
CA ILE A 52 -4.43 -0.29 -14.73
C ILE A 52 -4.58 0.41 -16.06
N ALA A 53 -5.58 1.27 -16.25
CA ALA A 53 -5.88 1.84 -17.55
C ALA A 53 -6.30 3.30 -17.49
N THR A 54 -6.11 4.01 -18.63
CA THR A 54 -6.79 5.28 -18.90
C THR A 54 -8.17 5.04 -19.50
N ASP A 55 -9.08 6.02 -19.36
CA ASP A 55 -10.43 5.94 -19.95
C ASP A 55 -10.41 5.65 -21.46
N VAL A 56 -9.51 6.34 -22.18
CA VAL A 56 -9.38 6.17 -23.64
C VAL A 56 -8.95 4.75 -24.01
N ALA A 57 -8.00 4.20 -23.26
CA ALA A 57 -7.52 2.84 -23.53
C ALA A 57 -8.52 1.78 -23.12
N ALA A 58 -9.31 2.05 -22.09
CA ALA A 58 -10.38 1.17 -21.61
C ALA A 58 -11.65 1.21 -22.48
N ARG A 59 -11.76 2.17 -23.40
CA ARG A 59 -12.90 2.26 -24.31
C ARG A 59 -12.74 1.22 -25.42
N GLY A 60 -13.79 0.42 -25.67
CA GLY A 60 -13.79 -0.62 -26.69
C GLY A 60 -13.00 -1.89 -26.34
N ILE A 61 -12.51 -2.01 -25.12
CA ILE A 61 -12.00 -3.29 -24.62
C ILE A 61 -13.17 -4.13 -24.08
N ASP A 62 -13.21 -5.37 -24.53
CA ASP A 62 -14.14 -6.39 -24.03
C ASP A 62 -13.59 -6.95 -22.71
N VAL A 63 -13.69 -6.12 -21.66
CA VAL A 63 -13.42 -6.50 -20.28
C VAL A 63 -14.61 -6.03 -19.46
N ASP A 64 -15.47 -6.96 -19.26
CA ASP A 64 -16.66 -6.79 -18.46
C ASP A 64 -16.61 -7.79 -17.31
N ASP A 65 -17.30 -7.44 -16.22
CA ASP A 65 -17.48 -8.32 -15.07
C ASP A 65 -16.21 -8.52 -14.24
N VAL A 66 -15.43 -7.43 -14.11
CA VAL A 66 -14.35 -7.43 -13.15
C VAL A 66 -14.91 -7.40 -11.71
N GLU A 67 -14.24 -8.06 -10.78
CA GLU A 67 -14.66 -8.14 -9.37
C GLU A 67 -14.80 -6.74 -8.73
N ALA A 68 -13.86 -5.85 -8.99
CA ALA A 68 -13.87 -4.50 -8.48
C ALA A 68 -13.29 -3.46 -9.45
N VAL A 69 -13.82 -2.24 -9.36
CA VAL A 69 -13.28 -1.06 -10.03
C VAL A 69 -12.72 -0.10 -9.01
N PHE A 70 -11.50 0.38 -9.25
CA PHE A 70 -10.87 1.43 -8.45
C PHE A 70 -10.66 2.67 -9.31
N ASN A 71 -11.25 3.79 -8.94
CA ASN A 71 -10.92 5.09 -9.49
C ASN A 71 -9.75 5.65 -8.66
N TYR A 72 -8.52 5.46 -9.15
CA TYR A 72 -7.33 6.04 -8.54
C TYR A 72 -7.38 7.56 -8.61
N ASP A 73 -7.83 8.08 -9.76
CA ASP A 73 -8.22 9.47 -9.94
C ASP A 73 -9.71 9.57 -10.28
N LEU A 74 -10.41 10.57 -9.76
CA LEU A 74 -11.76 10.86 -10.23
C LEU A 74 -11.72 11.32 -11.70
N PRO A 75 -12.63 10.82 -12.56
CA PRO A 75 -12.66 11.19 -13.97
C PRO A 75 -12.98 12.68 -14.15
N GLN A 76 -12.58 13.25 -15.28
CA GLN A 76 -12.86 14.65 -15.59
C GLN A 76 -14.35 14.90 -15.81
N ASP A 77 -15.03 14.03 -16.53
CA ASP A 77 -16.45 14.08 -16.83
C ASP A 77 -17.22 13.02 -16.02
N ASP A 78 -18.42 13.37 -15.55
CA ASP A 78 -19.24 12.50 -14.72
C ASP A 78 -19.75 11.25 -15.48
N GLU A 79 -19.91 11.35 -16.80
CA GLU A 79 -20.26 10.22 -17.66
C GLU A 79 -19.18 9.12 -17.64
N TYR A 80 -17.90 9.50 -17.63
CA TYR A 80 -16.81 8.53 -17.54
C TYR A 80 -16.85 7.74 -16.22
N TYR A 81 -17.33 8.35 -15.14
CA TYR A 81 -17.50 7.62 -13.88
C TYR A 81 -18.44 6.42 -14.07
N VAL A 82 -19.59 6.63 -14.74
CA VAL A 82 -20.55 5.55 -15.02
C VAL A 82 -19.93 4.48 -15.92
N HIS A 83 -19.19 4.88 -16.95
CA HIS A 83 -18.51 3.94 -17.85
C HIS A 83 -17.43 3.11 -17.13
N ARG A 84 -16.72 3.70 -16.16
CA ARG A 84 -15.71 2.99 -15.35
C ARG A 84 -16.37 1.97 -14.43
N ILE A 85 -17.34 2.38 -13.62
CA ILE A 85 -18.01 1.47 -12.69
C ILE A 85 -18.85 0.41 -13.42
N GLY A 86 -19.32 0.69 -14.63
CA GLY A 86 -20.01 -0.25 -15.48
C GLY A 86 -19.14 -1.43 -15.99
N ARG A 87 -17.88 -1.54 -15.55
CA ARG A 87 -17.02 -2.73 -15.79
C ARG A 87 -17.24 -3.81 -14.76
N THR A 88 -17.92 -3.54 -13.68
CA THR A 88 -18.28 -4.50 -12.62
C THR A 88 -19.80 -4.56 -12.43
N GLY A 89 -20.28 -5.60 -11.79
CA GLY A 89 -21.70 -5.75 -11.42
C GLY A 89 -22.64 -5.98 -12.61
N ARG A 90 -22.20 -6.68 -13.66
CA ARG A 90 -23.04 -6.99 -14.82
C ARG A 90 -23.80 -8.30 -14.66
N ALA A 91 -24.79 -8.51 -15.52
CA ALA A 91 -25.62 -9.72 -15.58
C ALA A 91 -26.32 -10.07 -14.24
N GLY A 92 -26.73 -9.05 -13.47
CA GLY A 92 -27.41 -9.25 -12.20
C GLY A 92 -26.50 -9.56 -11.02
N ARG A 93 -25.17 -9.53 -11.21
CA ARG A 93 -24.18 -9.71 -10.16
C ARG A 93 -23.93 -8.39 -9.41
N CYS A 94 -23.54 -8.48 -8.13
CA CYS A 94 -23.10 -7.32 -7.36
C CYS A 94 -21.65 -6.99 -7.71
N GLY A 95 -21.36 -5.71 -8.00
CA GLY A 95 -20.01 -5.20 -8.24
C GLY A 95 -19.59 -4.21 -7.16
N LYS A 96 -18.29 -4.07 -6.94
CA LYS A 96 -17.71 -3.11 -6.01
C LYS A 96 -16.97 -2.01 -6.77
N ALA A 97 -17.22 -0.75 -6.41
CA ALA A 97 -16.49 0.39 -6.98
C ALA A 97 -15.97 1.28 -5.86
N PHE A 98 -14.68 1.52 -5.88
CA PHE A 98 -13.99 2.36 -4.92
C PHE A 98 -13.44 3.60 -5.63
N SER A 99 -13.40 4.74 -4.92
CA SER A 99 -12.85 5.98 -5.46
C SER A 99 -11.98 6.65 -4.40
N PHE A 100 -10.72 6.90 -4.74
CA PHE A 100 -9.85 7.69 -3.88
C PHE A 100 -10.15 9.16 -4.07
N VAL A 101 -10.40 9.86 -2.98
CA VAL A 101 -10.83 11.27 -2.98
C VAL A 101 -10.02 12.05 -1.97
N LYS A 102 -9.31 13.08 -2.41
CA LYS A 102 -8.47 13.92 -1.55
C LYS A 102 -8.81 15.40 -1.67
N GLY A 103 -8.78 16.10 -0.55
CA GLY A 103 -8.89 17.55 -0.51
C GLY A 103 -10.10 18.11 -1.25
N LYS A 104 -9.89 18.92 -2.29
CA LYS A 104 -10.95 19.59 -3.06
C LYS A 104 -11.76 18.66 -3.97
N GLU A 105 -11.28 17.44 -4.23
CA GLU A 105 -11.99 16.48 -5.08
C GLU A 105 -13.35 16.03 -4.49
N VAL A 106 -13.56 16.27 -3.20
CA VAL A 106 -14.87 16.08 -2.54
C VAL A 106 -16.00 16.84 -3.24
N TYR A 107 -15.72 18.02 -3.83
CA TYR A 107 -16.71 18.77 -4.60
C TYR A 107 -17.07 18.04 -5.89
N LYS A 108 -16.06 17.53 -6.61
CA LYS A 108 -16.29 16.71 -7.80
C LYS A 108 -17.04 15.42 -7.49
N LEU A 109 -16.73 14.76 -6.38
CA LEU A 109 -17.49 13.59 -5.94
C LEU A 109 -18.98 13.92 -5.74
N LYS A 110 -19.32 15.10 -5.20
CA LYS A 110 -20.69 15.54 -5.05
C LYS A 110 -21.40 15.76 -6.39
N ASP A 111 -20.68 16.24 -7.40
CA ASP A 111 -21.21 16.39 -8.76
C ASP A 111 -21.51 15.02 -9.38
N ILE A 112 -20.58 14.08 -9.27
CA ILE A 112 -20.75 12.68 -9.68
C ILE A 112 -21.96 12.04 -8.98
N GLN A 113 -22.11 12.21 -7.66
CA GLN A 113 -23.26 11.69 -6.93
C GLN A 113 -24.60 12.26 -7.43
N ARG A 114 -24.64 13.56 -7.76
CA ARG A 114 -25.82 14.20 -8.35
C ARG A 114 -26.13 13.65 -9.74
N TYR A 115 -25.10 13.48 -10.58
CA TYR A 115 -25.24 12.91 -11.93
C TYR A 115 -25.73 11.46 -11.88
N CYS A 116 -25.12 10.63 -11.06
CA CYS A 116 -25.50 9.22 -10.90
C CYS A 116 -26.77 9.01 -10.07
N LYS A 117 -27.31 10.05 -9.45
CA LYS A 117 -28.46 9.97 -8.52
C LYS A 117 -28.27 8.91 -7.44
N THR A 118 -27.04 8.74 -6.95
CA THR A 118 -26.68 7.73 -5.95
C THR A 118 -25.79 8.32 -4.87
N LYS A 119 -25.77 7.69 -3.71
CA LYS A 119 -24.91 8.09 -2.60
C LYS A 119 -23.67 7.20 -2.59
N ILE A 120 -22.50 7.82 -2.66
CA ILE A 120 -21.22 7.14 -2.49
C ILE A 120 -20.82 7.27 -1.01
N LEU A 121 -20.67 6.14 -0.34
CA LEU A 121 -20.35 6.12 1.09
C LEU A 121 -18.85 6.26 1.31
N ALA A 122 -18.46 7.11 2.25
CA ALA A 122 -17.09 7.17 2.70
C ALA A 122 -16.74 5.88 3.48
N GLN A 123 -15.64 5.28 3.14
CA GLN A 123 -15.07 4.13 3.85
C GLN A 123 -13.71 4.52 4.43
N PRO A 124 -13.38 4.11 5.65
CA PRO A 124 -12.04 4.26 6.18
C PRO A 124 -11.06 3.45 5.32
N ILE A 125 -9.84 3.94 5.21
CA ILE A 125 -8.75 3.15 4.63
C ILE A 125 -8.44 2.03 5.63
N PRO A 126 -8.43 0.74 5.23
CA PRO A 126 -8.08 -0.34 6.13
C PRO A 126 -6.69 -0.13 6.72
N SER A 127 -6.55 -0.40 8.00
CA SER A 127 -5.23 -0.44 8.64
C SER A 127 -4.43 -1.67 8.17
N THR A 128 -3.13 -1.68 8.43
CA THR A 128 -2.30 -2.86 8.18
C THR A 128 -2.80 -4.08 8.94
N ASP A 129 -3.31 -3.88 10.15
CA ASP A 129 -3.85 -4.95 10.99
C ASP A 129 -5.16 -5.49 10.42
N ASP A 130 -6.06 -4.62 9.91
CA ASP A 130 -7.30 -5.05 9.23
C ASP A 130 -6.97 -5.90 8.00
N VAL A 131 -5.98 -5.48 7.20
CA VAL A 131 -5.53 -6.22 6.01
C VAL A 131 -4.94 -7.57 6.40
N ALA A 132 -4.10 -7.62 7.43
CA ALA A 132 -3.53 -8.88 7.93
C ALA A 132 -4.60 -9.84 8.44
N GLN A 133 -5.59 -9.32 9.17
CA GLN A 133 -6.70 -10.13 9.67
C GLN A 133 -7.54 -10.71 8.53
N ILE A 134 -7.95 -9.89 7.56
CA ILE A 134 -8.72 -10.35 6.39
C ILE A 134 -7.93 -11.40 5.60
N LYS A 135 -6.61 -11.21 5.44
CA LYS A 135 -5.75 -12.18 4.76
C LYS A 135 -5.71 -13.51 5.52
N ALA A 136 -5.58 -13.47 6.84
CA ALA A 136 -5.61 -14.66 7.68
C ALA A 136 -6.96 -15.39 7.59
N GLU A 137 -8.09 -14.67 7.65
CA GLU A 137 -9.43 -15.22 7.50
C GLU A 137 -9.62 -15.95 6.15
N ASN A 138 -9.19 -15.30 5.04
CA ASN A 138 -9.25 -15.91 3.71
C ASN A 138 -8.39 -17.18 3.59
N ILE A 139 -7.19 -17.19 4.18
CA ILE A 139 -6.32 -18.36 4.20
C ILE A 139 -6.99 -19.48 5.00
N MET A 140 -7.59 -19.18 6.15
CA MET A 140 -8.28 -20.17 6.97
C MET A 140 -9.50 -20.76 6.27
N GLU A 141 -10.25 -19.97 5.50
CA GLU A 141 -11.36 -20.45 4.67
C GLU A 141 -10.86 -21.43 3.57
N GLN A 142 -9.77 -21.09 2.88
CA GLN A 142 -9.14 -21.97 1.89
C GLN A 142 -8.64 -23.27 2.52
N ILE A 143 -8.03 -23.19 3.70
CA ILE A 143 -7.58 -24.38 4.45
C ILE A 143 -8.79 -25.27 4.80
N GLY A 144 -9.92 -24.68 5.22
CA GLY A 144 -11.15 -25.42 5.46
C GLY A 144 -11.60 -26.24 4.26
N THR A 145 -11.63 -25.62 3.09
CA THR A 145 -11.96 -26.28 1.82
C THR A 145 -11.00 -27.43 1.49
N ILE A 146 -9.68 -27.21 1.66
CA ILE A 146 -8.67 -28.24 1.42
C ILE A 146 -8.87 -29.44 2.36
N ILE A 147 -9.18 -29.21 3.64
CA ILE A 147 -9.42 -30.26 4.62
C ILE A 147 -10.65 -31.11 4.23
N GLU A 148 -11.68 -30.48 3.65
CA GLU A 148 -12.91 -31.17 3.27
C GLU A 148 -12.79 -31.92 1.93
N GLU A 149 -12.02 -31.41 0.98
CA GLU A 149 -11.98 -31.91 -0.38
C GLU A 149 -10.78 -32.81 -0.71
N GLU A 150 -9.65 -32.66 0.04
CA GLU A 150 -8.40 -33.32 -0.30
C GLU A 150 -8.01 -34.44 0.69
N ASN A 151 -7.31 -35.47 0.18
CA ASN A 151 -6.75 -36.52 1.06
C ASN A 151 -5.39 -36.07 1.60
N LEU A 152 -5.35 -35.75 2.89
CA LEU A 152 -4.16 -35.22 3.56
C LEU A 152 -3.35 -36.30 4.32
N SER A 153 -3.63 -37.59 4.14
CA SER A 153 -3.02 -38.69 4.93
C SER A 153 -1.48 -38.64 4.88
N ASP A 154 -0.90 -38.47 3.71
CA ASP A 154 0.58 -38.42 3.54
C ASP A 154 1.19 -37.22 4.23
N MET A 155 0.50 -36.09 4.21
CA MET A 155 0.95 -34.85 4.86
C MET A 155 0.86 -34.96 6.38
N ILE A 156 -0.18 -35.60 6.88
CA ILE A 156 -0.36 -35.91 8.33
C ILE A 156 0.78 -36.77 8.82
N GLU A 157 1.11 -37.87 8.11
CA GLU A 157 2.21 -38.78 8.48
C GLU A 157 3.56 -38.04 8.54
N LEU A 158 3.84 -37.13 7.58
CA LEU A 158 5.04 -36.30 7.60
C LEU A 158 5.09 -35.37 8.81
N ILE A 159 3.95 -34.75 9.16
CA ILE A 159 3.86 -33.86 10.31
C ILE A 159 4.03 -34.66 11.62
N GLU A 160 3.36 -35.79 11.75
CA GLU A 160 3.48 -36.67 12.95
C GLU A 160 4.92 -37.12 13.17
N LYS A 161 5.63 -37.50 12.09
CA LYS A 161 7.04 -37.86 12.16
C LYS A 161 7.87 -36.68 12.70
N GLN A 162 7.65 -35.48 12.16
CA GLN A 162 8.40 -34.31 12.57
C GLN A 162 8.12 -33.88 14.02
N VAL A 163 6.88 -33.99 14.48
CA VAL A 163 6.50 -33.77 15.88
C VAL A 163 7.17 -34.77 16.83
N ASN A 164 7.32 -36.03 16.41
CA ASN A 164 7.96 -37.06 17.23
C ASN A 164 9.50 -36.92 17.30
N GLU A 165 10.12 -36.24 16.31
CA GLU A 165 11.56 -36.06 16.22
C GLU A 165 12.05 -34.72 16.80
N ALA A 166 11.16 -33.77 17.08
CA ALA A 166 11.48 -32.40 17.51
C ALA A 166 10.63 -31.95 18.70
N ASP A 167 11.08 -30.91 19.41
CA ASP A 167 10.44 -30.32 20.58
C ASP A 167 9.34 -29.28 20.25
N TYR A 168 8.58 -29.47 19.17
CA TYR A 168 7.44 -28.60 18.85
C TYR A 168 6.20 -29.40 18.48
N THR A 169 5.05 -28.79 18.65
CA THR A 169 3.74 -29.40 18.45
C THR A 169 3.22 -29.23 17.02
N ALA A 170 2.20 -30.00 16.64
CA ALA A 170 1.47 -29.80 15.39
C ALA A 170 0.86 -28.40 15.31
N MET A 171 0.52 -27.76 16.44
CA MET A 171 0.04 -26.39 16.49
C MET A 171 1.16 -25.39 16.12
N ASP A 172 2.40 -25.63 16.56
CA ASP A 172 3.54 -24.78 16.20
C ASP A 172 3.83 -24.86 14.70
N ILE A 173 3.72 -26.07 14.12
CA ILE A 173 3.87 -26.27 12.68
C ILE A 173 2.75 -25.55 11.92
N ALA A 174 1.49 -25.69 12.36
CA ALA A 174 0.36 -25.01 11.73
C ALA A 174 0.50 -23.47 11.80
N ALA A 175 0.94 -22.94 12.94
CA ALA A 175 1.20 -21.51 13.11
C ALA A 175 2.33 -21.02 12.18
N ALA A 176 3.40 -21.81 12.02
CA ALA A 176 4.50 -21.49 11.11
C ALA A 176 4.05 -21.49 9.64
N PHE A 177 3.21 -22.46 9.23
CA PHE A 177 2.63 -22.49 7.88
C PHE A 177 1.70 -21.29 7.63
N LEU A 178 0.86 -20.94 8.61
CA LEU A 178 0.01 -19.75 8.52
C LEU A 178 0.86 -18.48 8.40
N TYR A 179 1.90 -18.35 9.22
CA TYR A 179 2.85 -17.24 9.16
C TYR A 179 3.50 -17.12 7.76
N GLN A 180 3.95 -18.24 7.20
CA GLN A 180 4.52 -18.28 5.85
C GLN A 180 3.49 -17.93 4.78
N ALA A 181 2.27 -18.49 4.85
CA ALA A 181 1.18 -18.22 3.91
C ALA A 181 0.72 -16.75 3.94
N MET A 182 0.78 -16.11 5.10
CA MET A 182 0.53 -14.69 5.24
C MET A 182 1.60 -13.81 4.57
N GLY A 183 2.73 -14.39 4.14
CA GLY A 183 3.87 -13.65 3.59
C GLY A 183 4.60 -12.83 4.66
N ALA A 184 4.39 -13.11 5.94
CA ALA A 184 5.04 -12.38 7.03
C ALA A 184 6.56 -12.58 7.07
N GLY A 185 7.07 -13.67 6.45
CA GLY A 185 8.49 -13.92 6.25
C GLY A 185 9.11 -13.11 5.11
N GLU A 186 8.34 -12.75 4.11
CA GLU A 186 8.79 -11.94 2.97
C GLU A 186 8.69 -10.44 3.26
N SER A 187 7.66 -10.01 3.99
CA SER A 187 7.49 -8.61 4.40
C SER A 187 8.41 -8.19 5.57
N SER A 188 8.93 -9.13 6.35
CA SER A 188 9.94 -8.83 7.37
C SER A 188 11.37 -8.71 6.81
N SER A 189 11.58 -9.02 5.52
CA SER A 189 12.86 -8.85 4.82
C SER A 189 12.86 -7.70 3.79
N GLU A 190 11.72 -7.02 3.52
CA GLU A 190 11.80 -5.65 3.06
C GLU A 190 12.28 -4.79 4.25
N LYS A 191 13.60 -4.84 4.49
CA LYS A 191 14.30 -3.69 5.00
C LYS A 191 13.83 -2.55 4.12
N GLU A 192 12.96 -1.67 4.65
CA GLU A 192 12.78 -0.36 4.04
C GLU A 192 14.20 0.18 3.86
N GLU A 193 14.75 0.03 2.66
CA GLU A 193 16.00 0.67 2.28
C GLU A 193 15.65 2.15 2.16
N TYR A 194 15.71 2.81 3.29
CA TYR A 194 15.66 4.26 3.29
C TYR A 194 16.85 4.75 2.45
N ASP A 195 16.53 5.36 1.33
CA ASP A 195 17.55 5.97 0.49
C ASP A 195 18.02 7.27 1.17
N PHE A 196 19.17 7.19 1.79
CA PHE A 196 19.85 8.35 2.39
C PHE A 196 20.85 9.00 1.44
N ALA A 197 20.96 8.54 0.20
CA ALA A 197 22.04 8.94 -0.70
C ALA A 197 22.00 10.42 -1.12
N ASN A 198 20.87 11.12 -0.94
CA ASN A 198 20.71 12.50 -1.42
C ASN A 198 19.80 13.35 -0.52
N THR A 199 20.02 13.30 0.79
CA THR A 199 19.19 14.05 1.76
C THR A 199 19.60 15.51 1.92
N GLY A 200 20.73 15.95 1.33
CA GLY A 200 21.24 17.32 1.44
C GLY A 200 21.76 17.68 2.83
N ALA A 201 22.12 16.69 3.64
CA ALA A 201 22.74 16.86 4.97
C ALA A 201 24.26 17.08 4.85
N GLU A 202 24.89 17.48 5.97
CA GLU A 202 26.35 17.51 6.12
C GLU A 202 26.97 16.12 5.97
N GLU A 203 28.28 16.06 5.64
CA GLU A 203 28.99 14.80 5.44
C GLU A 203 28.91 13.90 6.70
N GLY A 204 28.47 12.65 6.51
CA GLY A 204 28.23 11.69 7.61
C GLY A 204 26.89 11.83 8.31
N MET A 205 26.08 12.82 7.96
CA MET A 205 24.73 13.02 8.49
C MET A 205 23.67 12.64 7.45
N VAL A 206 22.45 12.37 7.92
CA VAL A 206 21.25 12.22 7.09
C VAL A 206 20.20 13.20 7.55
N ARG A 207 19.51 13.83 6.60
CA ARG A 207 18.45 14.80 6.87
C ARG A 207 17.10 14.12 6.79
N LEU A 208 16.31 14.28 7.85
CA LEU A 208 14.99 13.67 7.99
C LEU A 208 13.93 14.77 8.00
N PHE A 209 12.83 14.52 7.31
CA PHE A 209 11.64 15.36 7.30
C PHE A 209 10.67 14.90 8.39
N ILE A 210 10.04 15.85 9.08
CA ILE A 210 8.99 15.61 10.08
C ILE A 210 7.78 16.48 9.71
N ASN A 211 6.59 15.91 9.66
CA ASN A 211 5.33 16.55 9.26
C ASN A 211 4.73 17.52 10.29
N ILE A 212 5.50 18.03 11.23
CA ILE A 212 5.09 19.01 12.26
C ILE A 212 6.04 20.20 12.30
N GLY A 213 5.53 21.38 12.68
CA GLY A 213 6.30 22.63 12.68
C GLY A 213 5.84 23.65 13.72
N LYS A 214 6.23 24.92 13.52
CA LYS A 214 5.94 26.03 14.45
C LYS A 214 4.45 26.21 14.75
N LYS A 215 3.56 26.00 13.76
CA LYS A 215 2.09 26.07 13.94
C LYS A 215 1.54 25.06 14.92
N ASP A 216 2.26 23.97 15.16
CA ASP A 216 1.90 22.93 16.10
C ASP A 216 2.35 23.23 17.54
N LYS A 217 2.88 24.45 17.78
CA LYS A 217 3.41 24.92 19.07
C LYS A 217 4.57 24.05 19.61
N ILE A 218 5.35 23.49 18.69
CA ILE A 218 6.51 22.63 18.98
C ILE A 218 7.78 23.50 18.93
N LYS A 219 8.74 23.17 19.77
CA LYS A 219 10.06 23.80 19.84
C LYS A 219 11.15 22.80 19.44
N PRO A 220 12.34 23.25 19.01
CA PRO A 220 13.45 22.34 18.68
C PRO A 220 13.76 21.32 19.79
N GLY A 221 13.70 21.75 21.05
CA GLY A 221 13.91 20.87 22.20
C GLY A 221 12.88 19.74 22.35
N ASP A 222 11.64 19.94 21.87
CA ASP A 222 10.60 18.90 21.89
C ASP A 222 10.92 17.79 20.87
N ILE A 223 11.48 18.17 19.72
CA ILE A 223 11.91 17.24 18.67
C ILE A 223 13.14 16.45 19.11
N LEU A 224 14.15 17.17 19.63
CA LEU A 224 15.37 16.56 20.18
C LEU A 224 15.04 15.57 21.31
N GLY A 225 14.16 15.96 22.24
CA GLY A 225 13.73 15.10 23.34
C GLY A 225 12.98 13.86 22.87
N ALA A 226 12.13 13.97 21.84
CA ALA A 226 11.41 12.84 21.27
C ALA A 226 12.37 11.88 20.55
N ILE A 227 13.25 12.38 19.69
CA ILE A 227 14.24 11.54 19.00
C ILE A 227 15.13 10.81 20.00
N ALA A 228 15.71 11.51 20.96
CA ALA A 228 16.59 10.89 21.95
C ALA A 228 15.85 9.91 22.88
N GLY A 229 14.60 10.23 23.24
CA GLY A 229 13.78 9.38 24.11
C GLY A 229 13.29 8.10 23.44
N GLU A 230 12.85 8.18 22.19
CA GLU A 230 12.26 7.03 21.48
C GLU A 230 13.35 6.14 20.85
N SER A 231 14.43 6.72 20.29
CA SER A 231 15.48 5.94 19.63
C SER A 231 16.63 5.54 20.56
N GLY A 232 16.72 6.11 21.76
CA GLY A 232 17.87 5.90 22.64
C GLY A 232 19.17 6.57 22.19
N MET A 233 19.17 7.29 21.07
CA MET A 233 20.33 8.01 20.54
C MET A 233 20.71 9.17 21.47
N PRO A 234 21.99 9.39 21.78
CA PRO A 234 22.41 10.54 22.56
C PRO A 234 22.00 11.86 21.92
N GLY A 235 21.21 12.68 22.60
CA GLY A 235 20.68 13.94 22.02
C GLY A 235 21.75 14.92 21.54
N ARG A 236 22.98 14.82 22.03
CA ARG A 236 24.15 15.63 21.59
C ARG A 236 24.57 15.29 20.12
N LEU A 237 24.13 14.16 19.59
CA LEU A 237 24.43 13.74 18.23
C LEU A 237 23.39 14.25 17.21
N VAL A 238 22.27 14.81 17.67
CA VAL A 238 21.29 15.48 16.80
C VAL A 238 21.93 16.75 16.26
N GLY A 239 22.01 16.86 14.95
CA GLY A 239 22.57 18.01 14.24
C GLY A 239 21.57 19.17 14.11
N ALA A 240 21.56 19.81 12.95
CA ALA A 240 20.68 20.95 12.68
C ALA A 240 19.20 20.58 12.77
N ILE A 241 18.39 21.46 13.38
CA ILE A 241 16.92 21.36 13.43
C ILE A 241 16.33 22.61 12.80
N ASP A 242 15.91 22.49 11.53
CA ASP A 242 15.34 23.58 10.75
C ASP A 242 13.81 23.54 10.81
N MET A 243 13.23 24.39 11.65
CA MET A 243 11.78 24.44 11.82
C MET A 243 11.09 25.44 10.89
N PHE A 244 10.14 24.94 10.12
CA PHE A 244 9.22 25.70 9.29
C PHE A 244 7.82 25.75 9.93
N ASP A 245 6.90 26.41 9.28
CA ASP A 245 5.53 26.58 9.81
C ASP A 245 4.78 25.27 10.01
N LYS A 246 4.90 24.34 9.06
CA LYS A 246 4.13 23.08 9.01
C LYS A 246 4.97 21.82 9.10
N TYR A 247 6.27 21.94 8.98
CA TYR A 247 7.19 20.80 8.95
C TYR A 247 8.55 21.20 9.53
N THR A 248 9.38 20.21 9.82
CA THR A 248 10.73 20.39 10.33
C THR A 248 11.68 19.44 9.63
N PHE A 249 12.90 19.90 9.37
CA PHE A 249 14.02 19.03 9.05
C PHE A 249 14.91 18.86 10.28
N VAL A 250 15.42 17.65 10.46
CA VAL A 250 16.39 17.35 11.51
C VAL A 250 17.51 16.50 10.92
N GLU A 251 18.73 16.76 11.32
CA GLU A 251 19.88 15.96 10.92
C GLU A 251 20.31 15.04 12.05
N VAL A 252 20.60 13.80 11.68
CA VAL A 252 21.11 12.76 12.59
C VAL A 252 22.26 12.03 11.91
N PRO A 253 23.22 11.44 12.67
CA PRO A 253 24.28 10.65 12.05
C PRO A 253 23.73 9.51 11.20
N GLY A 254 24.33 9.26 10.05
CA GLY A 254 23.85 8.24 9.09
C GLY A 254 23.70 6.86 9.70
N GLU A 255 24.55 6.50 10.66
CA GLU A 255 24.49 5.23 11.40
C GLU A 255 23.21 5.08 12.23
N TYR A 256 22.62 6.19 12.73
CA TYR A 256 21.37 6.19 13.50
C TYR A 256 20.13 6.45 12.64
N GLY A 257 20.27 6.82 11.38
CA GLY A 257 19.15 7.22 10.52
C GLY A 257 18.00 6.21 10.48
N LYS A 258 18.32 4.94 10.26
CA LYS A 258 17.32 3.84 10.25
C LYS A 258 16.67 3.61 11.61
N GLU A 259 17.46 3.64 12.67
CA GLU A 259 16.99 3.40 14.04
C GLU A 259 16.02 4.51 14.48
N VAL A 260 16.38 5.77 14.20
CA VAL A 260 15.54 6.94 14.47
C VAL A 260 14.23 6.87 13.69
N LEU A 261 14.25 6.56 12.39
CA LEU A 261 13.04 6.42 11.58
C LEU A 261 12.10 5.35 12.13
N ASN A 262 12.64 4.19 12.50
CA ASN A 262 11.84 3.10 13.05
C ASN A 262 11.24 3.43 14.42
N ALA A 263 12.02 4.01 15.31
CA ALA A 263 11.57 4.42 16.64
C ALA A 263 10.47 5.50 16.58
N MET A 264 10.55 6.39 15.59
CA MET A 264 9.62 7.51 15.44
C MET A 264 8.33 7.15 14.69
N LYS A 265 8.18 5.94 14.11
CA LYS A 265 6.97 5.52 13.34
C LYS A 265 5.65 5.67 14.13
N HIS A 266 5.69 5.45 15.44
CA HIS A 266 4.50 5.51 16.30
C HIS A 266 4.62 6.59 17.38
N ALA A 267 5.64 7.42 17.29
CA ALA A 267 5.91 8.44 18.28
C ALA A 267 4.90 9.59 18.24
N LYS A 268 4.71 10.23 19.37
CA LYS A 268 3.88 11.43 19.49
C LYS A 268 4.71 12.56 20.11
N ILE A 269 4.71 13.72 19.47
CA ILE A 269 5.32 14.93 20.05
C ILE A 269 4.19 15.85 20.51
N LYS A 270 4.14 16.13 21.82
CA LYS A 270 3.04 16.89 22.46
C LYS A 270 1.64 16.35 22.11
N GLY A 271 1.49 15.04 22.07
CA GLY A 271 0.22 14.39 21.80
C GLY A 271 -0.17 14.30 20.31
N LYS A 272 0.62 14.87 19.38
CA LYS A 272 0.43 14.74 17.93
C LYS A 272 1.25 13.60 17.39
N ALA A 273 0.62 12.73 16.61
CA ALA A 273 1.32 11.70 15.87
C ALA A 273 2.25 12.34 14.83
N VAL A 274 3.47 11.86 14.75
CA VAL A 274 4.48 12.33 13.80
C VAL A 274 4.72 11.29 12.73
N ASN A 275 4.94 11.77 11.50
CA ASN A 275 5.50 10.98 10.42
C ASN A 275 6.88 11.51 10.08
N MET A 276 7.86 10.61 10.01
CA MET A 276 9.25 10.94 9.73
C MET A 276 9.73 10.14 8.52
N GLU A 277 10.40 10.80 7.58
CA GLU A 277 10.92 10.19 6.35
C GLU A 277 12.24 10.85 5.93
N PRO A 278 13.10 10.17 5.13
CA PRO A 278 14.29 10.81 4.57
C PRO A 278 13.93 12.03 3.72
N ALA A 279 14.65 13.13 3.90
CA ALA A 279 14.44 14.36 3.16
C ALA A 279 15.13 14.30 1.78
N ASN A 280 14.65 13.46 0.87
CA ASN A 280 15.21 13.35 -0.46
C ASN A 280 14.96 14.63 -1.27
N GLN A 281 16.00 15.20 -1.88
CA GLN A 281 15.85 16.26 -2.86
C GLN A 281 15.22 15.66 -4.12
N LYS A 282 14.05 16.20 -4.50
CA LYS A 282 13.40 15.90 -5.78
C LYS A 282 14.09 16.59 -6.92
#